data_b2493511a61568eab6ae1c24b24d61ea
#
_entry.id   b2493511a61568eab6ae1c24b24d61ea
#
_cell.length_a   1.000
_cell.length_b   1.000
_cell.length_c   1.000
_cell.angle_alpha   90.00
_cell.angle_beta   90.00
_cell.angle_gamma   90.00
#
_symmetry.space_group_name_H-M   'P 1'
#
loop_
_entity.id
_entity.type
_entity.pdbx_description
1 polymer ?
#
loop_
_entity_poly.entity_id
_entity_poly.type
_entity_poly.pdbx_seq_one_letter_code
_entity_poly.pdbx_strand_id
1 'polypeptide(L)'
;FPYVDNPTLYHAVKNSVKENGLRIFLTATSTDELDRKVRSGELKRLSLPRRFHGNPLIIPKPVWLSDFNRYLDKKCLSPKLKSYIEKQRKTGYPLLLFASEIKKGEQLKEILQEQFPNEKIGFVSSVTEDRLEQVQAFRDGELTILISTTILERGVTFPCVDVFVVEANHRLFTKSSLIQIGGRVGRSMDRPTGDLLFFHDGLNASIKKAIKEIQQMNKEA
;
A
#
# COMPACT_ATOMS: atom_id res chain seq x y z
N PHE A 1 11.76 -0.92 7.41
CA PHE A 1 13.16 -0.49 7.25
C PHE A 1 14.04 -1.57 7.86
N PRO A 2 14.97 -2.21 7.14
CA PRO A 2 15.69 -3.39 7.66
C PRO A 2 16.56 -3.09 8.89
N TYR A 3 16.79 -1.83 9.20
CA TYR A 3 17.64 -1.42 10.33
C TYR A 3 16.90 -1.31 11.68
N VAL A 4 15.57 -1.13 11.64
CA VAL A 4 14.80 -0.86 12.87
C VAL A 4 14.71 -2.09 13.76
N ASP A 5 14.64 -3.28 13.15
CA ASP A 5 14.49 -4.55 13.86
C ASP A 5 15.76 -5.44 13.85
N ASN A 6 16.88 -4.89 13.36
CA ASN A 6 18.14 -5.64 13.29
C ASN A 6 19.31 -4.85 13.89
N PRO A 7 19.62 -5.07 15.18
CA PRO A 7 20.71 -4.39 15.87
C PRO A 7 22.08 -4.56 15.20
N THR A 8 22.34 -5.72 14.62
CA THR A 8 23.60 -6.01 13.93
C THR A 8 23.78 -5.13 12.71
N LEU A 9 22.74 -5.02 11.87
CA LEU A 9 22.77 -4.12 10.70
C LEU A 9 22.88 -2.65 11.12
N TYR A 10 22.18 -2.26 12.19
CA TYR A 10 22.28 -0.89 12.70
C TYR A 10 23.70 -0.56 13.17
N HIS A 11 24.36 -1.45 13.91
CA HIS A 11 25.74 -1.29 14.34
C HIS A 11 26.73 -1.30 13.17
N ALA A 12 26.55 -2.19 12.20
CA ALA A 12 27.39 -2.23 11.00
C ALA A 12 27.34 -0.89 10.23
N VAL A 13 26.12 -0.35 10.00
CA VAL A 13 25.94 0.95 9.35
C VAL A 13 26.54 2.08 10.17
N LYS A 14 26.38 2.04 11.49
CA LYS A 14 26.97 3.06 12.39
C LYS A 14 28.50 3.05 12.30
N ASN A 15 29.11 1.88 12.24
CA ASN A 15 30.56 1.72 12.23
C ASN A 15 31.20 1.91 10.84
N SER A 16 30.40 1.87 9.77
CA SER A 16 30.90 2.08 8.40
C SER A 16 31.08 3.56 8.02
N VAL A 17 30.61 4.48 8.87
CA VAL A 17 30.72 5.93 8.62
C VAL A 17 32.13 6.40 8.96
N LYS A 18 32.78 7.07 8.03
CA LYS A 18 34.10 7.73 8.26
C LYS A 18 33.98 8.78 9.36
N GLU A 19 35.10 9.11 9.99
CA GLU A 19 35.21 10.03 11.16
C GLU A 19 34.50 11.39 10.95
N ASN A 20 34.47 11.91 9.72
CA ASN A 20 33.76 13.15 9.33
C ASN A 20 32.63 12.88 8.34
N GLY A 21 32.10 11.65 8.33
CA GLY A 21 31.06 11.26 7.38
C GLY A 21 29.67 11.71 7.79
N LEU A 22 28.86 12.11 6.81
CA LEU A 22 27.44 12.43 6.98
C LEU A 22 26.59 11.16 6.87
N ARG A 23 25.67 10.96 7.80
CA ARG A 23 24.64 9.93 7.73
C ARG A 23 23.31 10.54 7.31
N ILE A 24 22.70 9.97 6.29
CA ILE A 24 21.39 10.40 5.79
C ILE A 24 20.42 9.21 5.90
N PHE A 25 19.33 9.39 6.63
CA PHE A 25 18.24 8.42 6.72
C PHE A 25 17.12 8.86 5.78
N LEU A 26 16.79 8.01 4.79
CA LEU A 26 15.69 8.25 3.85
C LEU A 26 14.52 7.35 4.24
N THR A 27 13.39 7.94 4.54
CA THR A 27 12.18 7.21 4.88
C THR A 27 10.93 7.98 4.45
N ALA A 28 9.91 7.25 3.99
CA ALA A 28 8.59 7.82 3.73
C ALA A 28 7.77 7.97 5.02
N THR A 29 8.13 7.21 6.07
CA THR A 29 7.43 7.21 7.37
C THR A 29 8.48 7.21 8.48
N SER A 30 8.46 8.22 9.34
CA SER A 30 9.37 8.29 10.47
C SER A 30 9.06 7.22 11.51
N THR A 31 10.09 6.77 12.22
CA THR A 31 9.94 5.93 13.41
C THR A 31 9.99 6.77 14.67
N ASP A 32 9.43 6.25 15.77
CA ASP A 32 9.44 6.94 17.07
C ASP A 32 10.89 7.22 17.54
N GLU A 33 11.85 6.37 17.16
CA GLU A 33 13.27 6.55 17.47
C GLU A 33 13.85 7.74 16.70
N LEU A 34 13.62 7.82 15.39
CA LEU A 34 14.07 8.95 14.57
C LEU A 34 13.43 10.26 15.02
N ASP A 35 12.14 10.24 15.34
CA ASP A 35 11.43 11.41 15.85
C ASP A 35 11.98 11.88 17.21
N ARG A 36 12.41 10.96 18.06
CA ARG A 36 13.07 11.26 19.34
C ARG A 36 14.42 11.94 19.10
N LYS A 37 15.23 11.41 18.19
CA LYS A 37 16.53 11.97 17.82
C LYS A 37 16.43 13.35 17.17
N VAL A 38 15.38 13.60 16.41
CA VAL A 38 15.08 14.94 15.86
C VAL A 38 14.70 15.91 16.99
N ARG A 39 13.85 15.48 17.94
CA ARG A 39 13.47 16.32 19.09
C ARG A 39 14.62 16.62 20.04
N SER A 40 15.58 15.69 20.19
CA SER A 40 16.79 15.93 20.99
C SER A 40 17.86 16.76 20.28
N GLY A 41 17.66 17.11 19.01
CA GLY A 41 18.66 17.84 18.20
C GLY A 41 19.81 16.99 17.67
N GLU A 42 19.80 15.67 17.92
CA GLU A 42 20.82 14.74 17.39
C GLU A 42 20.71 14.58 15.85
N LEU A 43 19.52 14.71 15.31
CA LEU A 43 19.25 14.66 13.88
C LEU A 43 18.51 15.89 13.40
N LYS A 44 18.84 16.35 12.20
CA LYS A 44 18.09 17.37 11.48
C LYS A 44 17.10 16.70 10.53
N ARG A 45 15.83 17.09 10.59
CA ARG A 45 14.79 16.62 9.66
C ARG A 45 14.70 17.55 8.46
N LEU A 46 14.72 16.97 7.28
CA LEU A 46 14.31 17.62 6.03
C LEU A 46 13.04 16.89 5.56
N SER A 47 11.95 17.61 5.41
CA SER A 47 10.68 17.08 4.91
C SER A 47 10.49 17.50 3.46
N LEU A 48 10.16 16.54 2.60
CA LEU A 48 9.80 16.73 1.20
C LEU A 48 8.39 16.16 0.98
N PRO A 49 7.35 16.83 1.50
CA PRO A 49 6.00 16.29 1.52
C PRO A 49 5.35 16.26 0.14
N ARG A 50 5.80 17.12 -0.79
CA ARG A 50 5.25 17.20 -2.15
C ARG A 50 5.75 16.06 -3.03
N ARG A 51 4.84 15.50 -3.79
CA ARG A 51 5.19 14.67 -4.93
C ARG A 51 5.92 15.50 -5.98
N PHE A 52 6.71 14.85 -6.79
CA PHE A 52 7.47 15.47 -7.88
C PHE A 52 6.57 16.34 -8.81
N HIS A 53 5.32 15.93 -9.06
CA HIS A 53 4.35 16.66 -9.88
C HIS A 53 3.49 17.68 -9.09
N GLY A 54 3.77 17.91 -7.81
CA GLY A 54 3.11 18.92 -6.99
C GLY A 54 1.70 18.56 -6.48
N ASN A 55 1.07 17.50 -6.96
CA ASN A 55 -0.26 17.10 -6.55
C ASN A 55 -0.25 16.47 -5.14
N PRO A 56 -1.31 16.65 -4.33
CA PRO A 56 -1.39 16.09 -2.99
C PRO A 56 -1.48 14.56 -3.02
N LEU A 57 -1.15 13.94 -1.89
CA LEU A 57 -1.37 12.52 -1.66
C LEU A 57 -2.87 12.23 -1.60
N ILE A 58 -3.28 11.08 -2.15
CA ILE A 58 -4.68 10.67 -2.07
C ILE A 58 -4.99 10.23 -0.64
N ILE A 59 -6.02 10.84 -0.05
CA ILE A 59 -6.49 10.50 1.29
C ILE A 59 -7.32 9.22 1.21
N PRO A 60 -6.97 8.16 1.97
CA PRO A 60 -7.74 6.92 1.95
C PRO A 60 -9.16 7.11 2.47
N LYS A 61 -10.11 6.48 1.81
CA LYS A 61 -11.49 6.38 2.27
C LYS A 61 -11.69 5.09 3.06
N PRO A 62 -11.97 5.12 4.37
CA PRO A 62 -12.35 3.94 5.12
C PRO A 62 -13.78 3.52 4.74
N VAL A 63 -13.96 2.22 4.47
CA VAL A 63 -15.23 1.64 4.08
C VAL A 63 -15.55 0.46 5.01
N TRP A 64 -16.67 0.54 5.72
CA TRP A 64 -17.12 -0.55 6.58
C TRP A 64 -17.50 -1.79 5.77
N LEU A 65 -16.91 -2.93 6.11
CA LEU A 65 -17.12 -4.23 5.48
C LEU A 65 -16.94 -5.34 6.52
N SER A 66 -18.01 -5.73 7.19
CA SER A 66 -17.98 -6.73 8.29
C SER A 66 -18.24 -8.17 7.84
N ASP A 67 -18.65 -8.35 6.60
CA ASP A 67 -19.09 -9.64 6.09
C ASP A 67 -18.09 -10.30 5.11
N PHE A 68 -16.91 -9.72 4.95
CA PHE A 68 -15.90 -10.17 4.00
C PHE A 68 -15.57 -11.66 4.15
N ASN A 69 -15.18 -12.09 5.34
CA ASN A 69 -14.77 -13.48 5.58
C ASN A 69 -15.96 -14.45 5.39
N ARG A 70 -17.15 -14.07 5.85
CA ARG A 70 -18.36 -14.87 5.68
C ARG A 70 -18.70 -15.16 4.21
N TYR A 71 -18.50 -14.17 3.33
CA TYR A 71 -18.73 -14.35 1.90
C TYR A 71 -17.58 -15.10 1.23
N LEU A 72 -16.33 -14.84 1.67
CA LEU A 72 -15.16 -15.56 1.18
C LEU A 72 -15.27 -17.07 1.44
N ASP A 73 -15.74 -17.47 2.64
CA ASP A 73 -16.01 -18.88 2.99
C ASP A 73 -17.08 -19.52 2.09
N LYS A 74 -18.01 -18.71 1.58
CA LYS A 74 -19.04 -19.14 0.63
C LYS A 74 -18.57 -19.07 -0.83
N LYS A 75 -17.30 -18.81 -1.08
CA LYS A 75 -16.70 -18.63 -2.41
C LYS A 75 -17.43 -17.57 -3.26
N CYS A 76 -17.82 -16.47 -2.64
CA CYS A 76 -18.42 -15.34 -3.35
C CYS A 76 -17.97 -14.01 -2.75
N LEU A 77 -18.16 -12.91 -3.50
CA LEU A 77 -17.92 -11.57 -2.98
C LEU A 77 -19.10 -11.10 -2.15
N SER A 78 -18.81 -10.34 -1.08
CA SER A 78 -19.86 -9.59 -0.42
C SER A 78 -20.49 -8.60 -1.42
N PRO A 79 -21.81 -8.41 -1.41
CA PRO A 79 -22.50 -7.51 -2.35
C PRO A 79 -21.90 -6.10 -2.35
N LYS A 80 -21.48 -5.62 -1.18
CA LYS A 80 -20.85 -4.31 -1.05
C LYS A 80 -19.50 -4.25 -1.74
N LEU A 81 -18.60 -5.20 -1.48
CA LEU A 81 -17.30 -5.26 -2.13
C LEU A 81 -17.44 -5.40 -3.64
N LYS A 82 -18.35 -6.27 -4.09
CA LYS A 82 -18.67 -6.45 -5.51
C LYS A 82 -19.08 -5.14 -6.17
N SER A 83 -20.00 -4.38 -5.55
CA SER A 83 -20.44 -3.09 -6.08
C SER A 83 -19.28 -2.08 -6.24
N TYR A 84 -18.36 -2.04 -5.27
CA TYR A 84 -17.18 -1.17 -5.38
C TYR A 84 -16.24 -1.60 -6.51
N ILE A 85 -16.01 -2.91 -6.67
CA ILE A 85 -15.19 -3.44 -7.76
C ILE A 85 -15.85 -3.17 -9.12
N GLU A 86 -17.17 -3.44 -9.27
CA GLU A 86 -17.90 -3.15 -10.49
C GLU A 86 -17.83 -1.68 -10.89
N LYS A 87 -18.00 -0.79 -9.91
CA LYS A 87 -17.86 0.66 -10.15
C LYS A 87 -16.45 1.03 -10.61
N GLN A 88 -15.44 0.48 -9.96
CA GLN A 88 -14.04 0.73 -10.31
C GLN A 88 -13.71 0.15 -11.70
N ARG A 89 -14.18 -1.06 -12.03
CA ARG A 89 -13.93 -1.66 -13.34
C ARG A 89 -14.52 -0.82 -14.50
N LYS A 90 -15.65 -0.13 -14.28
CA LYS A 90 -16.23 0.80 -15.27
C LYS A 90 -15.31 1.98 -15.62
N THR A 91 -14.34 2.28 -14.78
CA THR A 91 -13.36 3.34 -15.05
C THR A 91 -12.31 2.93 -16.08
N GLY A 92 -12.11 1.64 -16.29
CA GLY A 92 -11.07 1.08 -17.16
C GLY A 92 -9.64 1.14 -16.59
N TYR A 93 -9.43 1.77 -15.43
CA TYR A 93 -8.11 1.87 -14.80
C TYR A 93 -7.70 0.58 -14.09
N PRO A 94 -6.39 0.26 -14.00
CA PRO A 94 -5.94 -0.93 -13.28
C PRO A 94 -6.30 -0.87 -11.80
N LEU A 95 -6.66 -2.04 -11.24
CA LEU A 95 -6.97 -2.20 -9.83
C LEU A 95 -5.90 -3.04 -9.12
N LEU A 96 -5.26 -2.46 -8.12
CA LEU A 96 -4.39 -3.19 -7.20
C LEU A 96 -5.16 -3.46 -5.90
N LEU A 97 -5.37 -4.74 -5.59
CA LEU A 97 -6.14 -5.19 -4.44
C LEU A 97 -5.21 -5.87 -3.42
N PHE A 98 -5.17 -5.34 -2.20
CA PHE A 98 -4.37 -5.93 -1.12
C PHE A 98 -5.23 -6.82 -0.22
N ALA A 99 -4.77 -8.05 0.00
CA ALA A 99 -5.34 -9.00 0.95
C ALA A 99 -4.38 -9.23 2.12
N SER A 100 -4.92 -9.58 3.29
CA SER A 100 -4.14 -9.75 4.52
C SER A 100 -3.32 -11.05 4.52
N GLU A 101 -3.80 -12.10 3.87
CA GLU A 101 -3.25 -13.46 3.91
C GLU A 101 -3.19 -14.09 2.52
N ILE A 102 -2.19 -14.96 2.29
CA ILE A 102 -2.00 -15.66 1.01
C ILE A 102 -3.26 -16.43 0.62
N LYS A 103 -3.78 -17.27 1.52
CA LYS A 103 -4.98 -18.07 1.28
C LYS A 103 -6.19 -17.22 0.86
N LYS A 104 -6.40 -16.08 1.51
CA LYS A 104 -7.49 -15.16 1.16
C LYS A 104 -7.26 -14.48 -0.20
N GLY A 105 -6.01 -14.17 -0.53
CA GLY A 105 -5.64 -13.63 -1.84
C GLY A 105 -5.92 -14.61 -2.97
N GLU A 106 -5.56 -15.88 -2.78
CA GLU A 106 -5.85 -16.96 -3.72
C GLU A 106 -7.36 -17.16 -3.91
N GLN A 107 -8.12 -17.25 -2.82
CA GLN A 107 -9.58 -17.35 -2.87
C GLN A 107 -10.21 -16.15 -3.60
N LEU A 108 -9.73 -14.94 -3.32
CA LEU A 108 -10.21 -13.74 -4.01
C LEU A 108 -9.93 -13.80 -5.50
N LYS A 109 -8.75 -14.30 -5.92
CA LYS A 109 -8.43 -14.48 -7.33
C LYS A 109 -9.45 -15.40 -8.02
N GLU A 110 -9.69 -16.58 -7.45
CA GLU A 110 -10.67 -17.53 -7.99
C GLU A 110 -12.06 -16.91 -8.12
N ILE A 111 -12.56 -16.30 -7.05
CA ILE A 111 -13.87 -15.66 -7.01
C ILE A 111 -13.97 -14.53 -8.04
N LEU A 112 -12.94 -13.69 -8.14
CA LEU A 112 -12.94 -12.59 -9.10
C LEU A 112 -12.89 -13.09 -10.55
N GLN A 113 -12.15 -14.16 -10.83
CA GLN A 113 -12.11 -14.76 -12.16
C GLN A 113 -13.48 -15.29 -12.60
N GLU A 114 -14.25 -15.89 -11.67
CA GLU A 114 -15.60 -16.37 -11.95
C GLU A 114 -16.59 -15.20 -12.16
N GLN A 115 -16.50 -14.16 -11.32
CA GLN A 115 -17.48 -13.06 -11.35
C GLN A 115 -17.15 -11.97 -12.38
N PHE A 116 -15.90 -11.89 -12.81
CA PHE A 116 -15.41 -10.93 -13.80
C PHE A 116 -14.60 -11.65 -14.91
N PRO A 117 -15.26 -12.50 -15.72
CA PRO A 117 -14.57 -13.37 -16.67
C PRO A 117 -13.79 -12.60 -17.77
N ASN A 118 -14.13 -11.35 -18.01
CA ASN A 118 -13.44 -10.50 -18.98
C ASN A 118 -12.20 -9.80 -18.41
N GLU A 119 -11.98 -9.88 -17.09
CA GLU A 119 -10.83 -9.26 -16.44
C GLU A 119 -9.64 -10.23 -16.40
N LYS A 120 -8.46 -9.71 -16.63
CA LYS A 120 -7.20 -10.46 -16.51
C LYS A 120 -6.63 -10.26 -15.11
N ILE A 121 -6.66 -11.32 -14.30
CA ILE A 121 -6.40 -11.22 -12.85
C ILE A 121 -5.13 -11.97 -12.48
N GLY A 122 -4.17 -11.26 -11.89
CA GLY A 122 -2.96 -11.82 -11.30
C GLY A 122 -3.03 -11.88 -9.78
N PHE A 123 -2.18 -12.75 -9.21
CA PHE A 123 -1.98 -12.83 -7.76
C PHE A 123 -0.50 -12.97 -7.44
N VAL A 124 0.00 -12.15 -6.54
CA VAL A 124 1.38 -12.17 -6.07
C VAL A 124 1.48 -12.16 -4.55
N SER A 125 2.38 -12.97 -4.04
CA SER A 125 2.71 -13.08 -2.61
C SER A 125 4.22 -13.19 -2.43
N SER A 126 4.67 -13.36 -1.20
CA SER A 126 6.10 -13.58 -0.90
C SER A 126 6.65 -14.91 -1.44
N VAL A 127 5.76 -15.86 -1.74
CA VAL A 127 6.11 -17.21 -2.21
C VAL A 127 5.79 -17.43 -3.70
N THR A 128 5.32 -16.42 -4.42
CA THR A 128 5.00 -16.51 -5.84
C THR A 128 6.28 -16.50 -6.66
N GLU A 129 6.53 -17.56 -7.44
CA GLU A 129 7.74 -17.75 -8.25
C GLU A 129 7.83 -16.72 -9.39
N ASP A 130 6.74 -16.56 -10.16
CA ASP A 130 6.62 -15.65 -11.31
C ASP A 130 6.20 -14.22 -10.91
N ARG A 131 6.51 -13.82 -9.68
CA ARG A 131 6.11 -12.54 -9.12
C ARG A 131 6.51 -11.34 -9.97
N LEU A 132 7.74 -11.32 -10.46
CA LEU A 132 8.25 -10.21 -11.27
C LEU A 132 7.53 -10.11 -12.60
N GLU A 133 7.24 -11.25 -13.22
CA GLU A 133 6.50 -11.34 -14.49
C GLU A 133 5.07 -10.81 -14.33
N GLN A 134 4.34 -11.24 -13.29
CA GLN A 134 2.98 -10.77 -13.03
C GLN A 134 2.94 -9.27 -12.70
N VAL A 135 3.92 -8.77 -11.93
CA VAL A 135 4.04 -7.33 -11.63
C VAL A 135 4.31 -6.54 -12.90
N GLN A 136 5.17 -7.05 -13.79
CA GLN A 136 5.45 -6.39 -15.07
C GLN A 136 4.22 -6.43 -15.99
N ALA A 137 3.54 -7.57 -16.12
CA ALA A 137 2.31 -7.73 -16.89
C ALA A 137 1.20 -6.76 -16.42
N PHE A 138 1.08 -6.55 -15.11
CA PHE A 138 0.15 -5.56 -14.55
C PHE A 138 0.56 -4.12 -14.88
N ARG A 139 1.85 -3.83 -14.85
CA ARG A 139 2.39 -2.51 -15.21
C ARG A 139 2.17 -2.19 -16.68
N ASP A 140 2.30 -3.19 -17.55
CA ASP A 140 2.16 -3.07 -19.00
C ASP A 140 0.68 -3.10 -19.46
N GLY A 141 -0.25 -3.32 -18.51
CA GLY A 141 -1.69 -3.35 -18.78
C GLY A 141 -2.19 -4.70 -19.32
N GLU A 142 -1.36 -5.73 -19.31
CA GLU A 142 -1.76 -7.09 -19.66
C GLU A 142 -2.67 -7.72 -18.60
N LEU A 143 -2.43 -7.38 -17.32
CA LEU A 143 -3.32 -7.68 -16.21
C LEU A 143 -4.11 -6.42 -15.84
N THR A 144 -5.42 -6.59 -15.60
CA THR A 144 -6.32 -5.49 -15.25
C THR A 144 -6.57 -5.38 -13.75
N ILE A 145 -6.42 -6.52 -13.04
CA ILE A 145 -6.48 -6.60 -11.57
C ILE A 145 -5.26 -7.37 -11.10
N LEU A 146 -4.54 -6.82 -10.12
CA LEU A 146 -3.48 -7.53 -9.41
C LEU A 146 -3.84 -7.61 -7.93
N ILE A 147 -3.92 -8.83 -7.42
CA ILE A 147 -4.09 -9.09 -5.99
C ILE A 147 -2.70 -9.29 -5.37
N SER A 148 -2.45 -8.67 -4.23
CA SER A 148 -1.17 -8.80 -3.53
C SER A 148 -1.37 -8.96 -2.03
N THR A 149 -0.57 -9.81 -1.40
CA THR A 149 -0.54 -9.94 0.08
C THR A 149 0.64 -9.22 0.71
N THR A 150 1.55 -8.74 -0.09
CA THR A 150 2.75 -8.03 0.37
C THR A 150 2.77 -6.61 -0.19
N ILE A 151 3.43 -5.73 0.53
CA ILE A 151 3.79 -4.44 -0.05
C ILE A 151 4.70 -4.76 -1.24
N LEU A 152 4.17 -4.53 -2.44
CA LEU A 152 4.92 -4.71 -3.69
C LEU A 152 6.21 -3.92 -3.63
N GLU A 153 7.25 -4.44 -4.24
CA GLU A 153 8.62 -3.94 -4.13
C GLU A 153 8.73 -2.42 -4.21
N ARG A 154 9.63 -1.89 -3.40
CA ARG A 154 9.97 -0.46 -3.41
C ARG A 154 10.48 -0.09 -4.80
N GLY A 155 10.04 1.04 -5.30
CA GLY A 155 10.47 1.55 -6.60
C GLY A 155 9.59 1.18 -7.79
N VAL A 156 8.68 0.20 -7.68
CA VAL A 156 7.74 -0.10 -8.77
C VAL A 156 6.60 0.93 -8.75
N THR A 157 6.39 1.57 -9.89
CA THR A 157 5.28 2.49 -10.12
C THR A 157 4.27 1.85 -11.06
N PHE A 158 3.00 1.92 -10.68
CA PHE A 158 1.89 1.48 -11.52
C PHE A 158 1.15 2.73 -12.02
N PRO A 159 1.13 3.00 -13.33
CA PRO A 159 0.43 4.16 -13.86
C PRO A 159 -1.08 4.08 -13.60
N CYS A 160 -1.69 5.18 -13.22
CA CYS A 160 -3.14 5.36 -13.13
C CYS A 160 -3.89 4.36 -12.23
N VAL A 161 -3.20 3.69 -11.31
CA VAL A 161 -3.75 2.61 -10.49
C VAL A 161 -4.74 3.12 -9.43
N ASP A 162 -5.85 2.38 -9.25
CA ASP A 162 -6.70 2.43 -8.06
C ASP A 162 -6.28 1.35 -7.07
N VAL A 163 -6.45 1.60 -5.77
CA VAL A 163 -6.00 0.69 -4.72
C VAL A 163 -7.12 0.42 -3.74
N PHE A 164 -7.42 -0.87 -3.54
CA PHE A 164 -8.32 -1.37 -2.52
C PHE A 164 -7.55 -2.24 -1.53
N VAL A 165 -7.75 -2.03 -0.25
CA VAL A 165 -7.18 -2.86 0.83
C VAL A 165 -8.33 -3.52 1.55
N VAL A 166 -8.48 -4.84 1.45
CA VAL A 166 -9.46 -5.60 2.23
C VAL A 166 -8.88 -5.96 3.58
N GLU A 167 -9.73 -5.97 4.61
CA GLU A 167 -9.30 -6.14 6.01
C GLU A 167 -8.18 -5.17 6.41
N ALA A 168 -8.29 -3.90 6.03
CA ALA A 168 -7.26 -2.89 6.32
C ALA A 168 -6.93 -2.73 7.81
N ASN A 169 -7.80 -3.19 8.70
CA ASN A 169 -7.57 -3.27 10.15
C ASN A 169 -6.83 -4.54 10.60
N HIS A 170 -6.47 -5.45 9.68
CA HIS A 170 -5.69 -6.63 10.02
C HIS A 170 -4.29 -6.22 10.52
N ARG A 171 -3.73 -6.97 11.49
CA ARG A 171 -2.45 -6.66 12.17
C ARG A 171 -1.25 -6.50 11.21
N LEU A 172 -1.29 -7.12 10.05
CA LEU A 172 -0.24 -7.01 9.03
C LEU A 172 -0.23 -5.63 8.35
N PHE A 173 -1.34 -4.91 8.36
CA PHE A 173 -1.41 -3.56 7.82
C PHE A 173 -1.08 -2.53 8.91
N THR A 174 0.21 -2.26 9.07
CA THR A 174 0.70 -1.21 9.98
C THR A 174 0.42 0.18 9.39
N LYS A 175 0.50 1.22 10.21
CA LYS A 175 0.43 2.62 9.75
C LYS A 175 1.37 2.85 8.55
N SER A 176 2.62 2.42 8.68
CA SER A 176 3.64 2.60 7.65
C SER A 176 3.30 1.89 6.35
N SER A 177 2.81 0.63 6.44
CA SER A 177 2.42 -0.12 5.25
C SER A 177 1.22 0.51 4.54
N LEU A 178 0.22 0.97 5.28
CA LEU A 178 -0.95 1.64 4.71
C LEU A 178 -0.59 2.96 4.00
N ILE A 179 0.34 3.74 4.55
CA ILE A 179 0.84 4.95 3.91
C ILE A 179 1.60 4.60 2.62
N GLN A 180 2.46 3.58 2.63
CA GLN A 180 3.20 3.14 1.45
C GLN A 180 2.28 2.60 0.36
N ILE A 181 1.25 1.84 0.73
CA ILE A 181 0.20 1.36 -0.18
C ILE A 181 -0.55 2.55 -0.77
N GLY A 182 -1.00 3.48 0.06
CA GLY A 182 -1.71 4.70 -0.37
C GLY A 182 -0.87 5.59 -1.29
N GLY A 183 0.43 5.63 -1.05
CA GLY A 183 1.37 6.37 -1.88
C GLY A 183 1.49 5.87 -3.32
N ARG A 184 0.84 4.77 -3.69
CA ARG A 184 0.81 4.25 -5.06
C ARG A 184 -0.25 4.91 -5.94
N VAL A 185 -1.33 5.39 -5.35
CA VAL A 185 -2.43 6.06 -6.07
C VAL A 185 -2.04 7.49 -6.45
N GLY A 186 -2.40 7.93 -7.65
CA GLY A 186 -2.17 9.29 -8.13
C GLY A 186 -0.69 9.61 -8.37
N ARG A 187 0.14 8.63 -8.71
CA ARG A 187 1.56 8.83 -9.04
C ARG A 187 1.81 9.27 -10.47
N SER A 188 0.89 8.97 -11.39
CA SER A 188 0.99 9.38 -12.78
C SER A 188 0.59 10.85 -12.93
N MET A 189 1.29 11.58 -13.80
CA MET A 189 0.89 12.93 -14.20
C MET A 189 -0.42 12.90 -14.98
N ASP A 190 -0.66 11.85 -15.77
CA ASP A 190 -1.89 11.66 -16.56
C ASP A 190 -3.13 11.43 -15.69
N ARG A 191 -2.92 10.90 -14.49
CA ARG A 191 -3.97 10.68 -13.48
C ARG A 191 -3.43 10.94 -12.08
N PRO A 192 -3.36 12.19 -11.64
CA PRO A 192 -2.89 12.54 -10.29
C PRO A 192 -3.90 12.22 -9.20
N THR A 193 -5.04 11.63 -9.56
CA THR A 193 -6.14 11.20 -8.70
C THR A 193 -6.29 9.68 -8.72
N GLY A 194 -7.29 9.14 -8.04
CA GLY A 194 -7.64 7.73 -8.05
C GLY A 194 -8.41 7.33 -6.79
N ASP A 195 -8.95 6.11 -6.82
CA ASP A 195 -9.62 5.55 -5.66
C ASP A 195 -8.63 4.84 -4.74
N LEU A 196 -8.67 5.19 -3.47
CA LEU A 196 -7.92 4.55 -2.40
C LEU A 196 -8.89 4.18 -1.29
N LEU A 197 -9.26 2.91 -1.22
CA LEU A 197 -10.27 2.41 -0.30
C LEU A 197 -9.69 1.43 0.72
N PHE A 198 -9.96 1.67 2.00
CA PHE A 198 -9.61 0.79 3.10
C PHE A 198 -10.88 0.13 3.65
N PHE A 199 -11.14 -1.10 3.21
CA PHE A 199 -12.24 -1.91 3.72
C PHE A 199 -11.86 -2.50 5.08
N HIS A 200 -12.72 -2.32 6.08
CA HIS A 200 -12.47 -2.74 7.46
C HIS A 200 -13.76 -3.12 8.17
N ASP A 201 -13.65 -3.94 9.21
CA ASP A 201 -14.73 -4.29 10.16
C ASP A 201 -14.51 -3.66 11.55
N GLY A 202 -13.50 -2.81 11.65
CA GLY A 202 -13.18 -2.00 12.83
C GLY A 202 -12.13 -0.95 12.50
N LEU A 203 -12.43 0.32 12.75
CA LEU A 203 -11.53 1.43 12.48
C LEU A 203 -10.42 1.50 13.55
N ASN A 204 -9.32 0.76 13.33
CA ASN A 204 -8.21 0.65 14.28
C ASN A 204 -7.24 1.85 14.25
N ALA A 205 -6.28 1.84 15.18
CA ALA A 205 -5.29 2.91 15.31
C ALA A 205 -4.39 3.06 14.07
N SER A 206 -4.05 1.96 13.38
CA SER A 206 -3.20 1.99 12.18
C SER A 206 -3.86 2.76 11.06
N ILE A 207 -5.14 2.51 10.78
CA ILE A 207 -5.92 3.22 9.75
C ILE A 207 -6.04 4.70 10.12
N LYS A 208 -6.46 5.02 11.35
CA LYS A 208 -6.63 6.41 11.81
C LYS A 208 -5.32 7.20 11.70
N LYS A 209 -4.21 6.62 12.17
CA LYS A 209 -2.89 7.25 12.12
C LYS A 209 -2.39 7.43 10.69
N ALA A 210 -2.62 6.45 9.80
CA ALA A 210 -2.24 6.56 8.40
C ALA A 210 -2.99 7.71 7.69
N ILE A 211 -4.30 7.79 7.87
CA ILE A 211 -5.12 8.89 7.31
C ILE A 211 -4.65 10.24 7.82
N LYS A 212 -4.45 10.37 9.15
CA LYS A 212 -4.00 11.62 9.76
C LYS A 212 -2.63 12.06 9.24
N GLU A 213 -1.70 11.13 9.08
CA GLU A 213 -0.36 11.43 8.58
C GLU A 213 -0.38 11.89 7.12
N ILE A 214 -1.17 11.24 6.26
CA ILE A 214 -1.36 11.68 4.87
C ILE A 214 -1.99 13.08 4.81
N GLN A 215 -3.00 13.34 5.64
CA GLN A 215 -3.61 14.67 5.74
C GLN A 215 -2.60 15.73 6.18
N GLN A 216 -1.73 15.40 7.14
CA GLN A 216 -0.68 16.29 7.61
C GLN A 216 0.36 16.57 6.51
N MET A 217 0.83 15.55 5.80
CA MET A 217 1.73 15.72 4.67
C MET A 217 1.15 16.64 3.59
N ASN A 218 -0.15 16.54 3.32
CA ASN A 218 -0.83 17.42 2.35
C ASN A 218 -0.94 18.87 2.82
N LYS A 219 -0.93 19.13 4.15
CA LYS A 219 -0.93 20.50 4.69
C LYS A 219 0.46 21.14 4.67
N GLU A 220 1.50 20.33 4.78
CA GLU A 220 2.90 20.76 4.76
C GLU A 220 3.43 20.93 3.33
N ALA A 221 2.68 20.44 2.35
CA ALA A 221 2.97 20.53 0.92
C ALA A 221 2.46 21.84 0.33
#